data_69f0aba24d7f3152e1ba9201f048479c
#
_entry.id   69f0aba24d7f3152e1ba9201f048479c
#
_cell.length_a   1.000
_cell.length_b   1.000
_cell.length_c   1.000
_cell.angle_alpha   90.00
_cell.angle_beta   90.00
_cell.angle_gamma   90.00
#
_symmetry.space_group_name_H-M   'P 1'
#
loop_
_entity.id
_entity.type
_entity.pdbx_description
1 polymer ?
#
loop_
_entity_poly.entity_id
_entity_poly.type
_entity_poly.pdbx_seq_one_letter_code
_entity_poly.pdbx_strand_id
1 'polypeptide(L)'
;MTGMEIWDLYDERGQKTGETWERSRAREIPEGRYHIVCDILIRHQDGEFLLTLRDPEKDVYPGCLEASAGGSALSGETPEEAARREMQEETGLTAGRLELIGTTRKPQSRSVIYAYLAVVNCEKDSVRLQEGETVDYRWVDAPTFLRMIREEPVLQIQYPRYKPYLDILEAQ
;
A
#
# COMPACT_ATOMS: atom_id res chain seq x y z
N MET A 1 15.93 -14.84 -5.07
CA MET A 1 15.30 -15.79 -4.15
C MET A 1 14.29 -15.05 -3.29
N THR A 2 13.03 -15.28 -3.53
CA THR A 2 12.00 -14.80 -2.62
C THR A 2 12.06 -15.70 -1.38
N GLY A 3 12.62 -15.18 -0.29
CA GLY A 3 12.58 -15.87 0.98
C GLY A 3 11.14 -16.16 1.36
N MET A 4 10.91 -17.22 2.15
CA MET A 4 9.59 -17.58 2.65
C MET A 4 9.05 -16.42 3.50
N GLU A 5 7.94 -15.83 3.05
CA GLU A 5 7.30 -14.73 3.73
C GLU A 5 6.31 -15.26 4.77
N ILE A 6 6.49 -14.87 6.02
CA ILE A 6 5.65 -15.31 7.15
C ILE A 6 4.94 -14.10 7.74
N TRP A 7 3.65 -14.27 7.98
CA TRP A 7 2.77 -13.25 8.54
C TRP A 7 2.30 -13.63 9.94
N ASP A 8 2.03 -12.63 10.77
CA ASP A 8 1.23 -12.83 11.98
C ASP A 8 -0.25 -12.84 11.62
N LEU A 9 -1.05 -13.66 12.32
CA LEU A 9 -2.49 -13.65 12.19
C LEU A 9 -3.13 -12.86 13.33
N TYR A 10 -4.20 -12.14 12.96
CA TYR A 10 -4.99 -11.30 13.85
C TYR A 10 -6.43 -11.79 13.89
N ASP A 11 -7.09 -11.56 15.01
CA ASP A 11 -8.52 -11.90 15.16
C ASP A 11 -9.43 -10.77 14.65
N GLU A 12 -10.73 -10.94 14.80
CA GLU A 12 -11.74 -9.95 14.36
C GLU A 12 -11.67 -8.63 15.14
N ARG A 13 -11.01 -8.61 16.29
CA ARG A 13 -10.79 -7.43 17.11
C ARG A 13 -9.49 -6.72 16.80
N GLY A 14 -8.71 -7.24 15.85
CA GLY A 14 -7.42 -6.68 15.48
C GLY A 14 -6.28 -7.03 16.44
N GLN A 15 -6.47 -8.07 17.26
CA GLN A 15 -5.45 -8.54 18.20
C GLN A 15 -4.68 -9.72 17.64
N LYS A 16 -3.38 -9.79 17.91
CA LYS A 16 -2.55 -10.93 17.52
C LYS A 16 -3.05 -12.20 18.18
N THR A 17 -3.17 -13.28 17.39
CA THR A 17 -3.59 -14.58 17.90
C THR A 17 -2.43 -15.42 18.43
N GLY A 18 -1.19 -15.05 18.10
CA GLY A 18 -0.01 -15.88 18.34
C GLY A 18 0.27 -16.88 17.23
N GLU A 19 -0.64 -17.00 16.26
CA GLU A 19 -0.46 -17.86 15.09
C GLU A 19 0.33 -17.12 14.01
N THR A 20 1.15 -17.86 13.27
CA THR A 20 1.86 -17.36 12.10
C THR A 20 1.42 -18.14 10.87
N TRP A 21 1.62 -17.56 9.69
CA TRP A 21 1.13 -18.14 8.44
C TRP A 21 2.07 -17.84 7.28
N GLU A 22 2.31 -18.84 6.44
CA GLU A 22 3.10 -18.65 5.23
C GLU A 22 2.28 -18.01 4.11
N ARG A 23 2.84 -17.03 3.44
CA ARG A 23 2.20 -16.36 2.30
C ARG A 23 1.73 -17.35 1.22
N SER A 24 2.52 -18.38 0.95
CA SER A 24 2.16 -19.42 -0.04
C SER A 24 0.83 -20.11 0.27
N ARG A 25 0.40 -20.08 1.53
CA ARG A 25 -0.85 -20.66 2.00
C ARG A 25 -1.92 -19.62 2.36
N ALA A 26 -1.82 -18.42 1.79
CA ALA A 26 -2.73 -17.31 2.11
C ALA A 26 -4.21 -17.68 1.95
N ARG A 27 -4.53 -18.49 0.93
CA ARG A 27 -5.93 -18.92 0.66
C ARG A 27 -6.49 -19.88 1.72
N GLU A 28 -5.62 -20.46 2.53
CA GLU A 28 -6.02 -21.41 3.57
C GLU A 28 -6.21 -20.75 4.94
N ILE A 29 -6.04 -19.44 5.05
CA ILE A 29 -6.24 -18.72 6.31
C ILE A 29 -7.67 -18.94 6.79
N PRO A 30 -7.87 -19.41 8.05
CA PRO A 30 -9.19 -19.70 8.57
C PRO A 30 -10.10 -18.47 8.62
N GLU A 31 -11.40 -18.71 8.58
CA GLU A 31 -12.39 -17.67 8.81
C GLU A 31 -12.19 -17.03 10.19
N GLY A 32 -12.34 -15.70 10.25
CA GLY A 32 -12.11 -14.95 11.49
C GLY A 32 -10.63 -14.70 11.79
N ARG A 33 -9.74 -15.06 10.88
CA ARG A 33 -8.30 -14.75 10.96
C ARG A 33 -7.89 -13.86 9.79
N TYR A 34 -6.99 -12.93 10.04
CA TYR A 34 -6.59 -11.91 9.07
C TYR A 34 -5.09 -11.67 9.13
N HIS A 35 -4.49 -11.37 7.98
CA HIS A 35 -3.15 -10.78 7.94
C HIS A 35 -3.24 -9.29 7.61
N ILE A 36 -2.19 -8.53 7.88
CA ILE A 36 -2.17 -7.10 7.65
C ILE A 36 -1.51 -6.80 6.31
N VAL A 37 -2.19 -5.98 5.52
CA VAL A 37 -1.66 -5.39 4.28
C VAL A 37 -1.59 -3.89 4.49
N CYS A 38 -0.51 -3.27 4.04
CA CYS A 38 -0.34 -1.82 4.07
C CYS A 38 -0.44 -1.25 2.66
N ASP A 39 -1.18 -0.16 2.51
CA ASP A 39 -1.17 0.68 1.32
C ASP A 39 -0.62 2.05 1.71
N ILE A 40 0.29 2.57 0.93
CA ILE A 40 0.94 3.86 1.21
C ILE A 40 0.71 4.80 0.03
N LEU A 41 -0.04 5.88 0.28
CA LEU A 41 -0.19 7.00 -0.63
C LEU A 41 0.94 7.98 -0.37
N ILE A 42 1.81 8.17 -1.35
CA ILE A 42 2.98 9.05 -1.21
C ILE A 42 2.67 10.41 -1.82
N ARG A 43 2.80 11.45 -0.99
CA ARG A 43 2.62 12.84 -1.39
C ARG A 43 3.91 13.62 -1.12
N HIS A 44 4.33 14.39 -2.11
CA HIS A 44 5.42 15.33 -1.94
C HIS A 44 4.94 16.58 -1.19
N GLN A 45 5.83 17.28 -0.50
CA GLN A 45 5.49 18.52 0.21
C GLN A 45 4.92 19.60 -0.72
N ASP A 46 5.26 19.60 -1.99
CA ASP A 46 4.72 20.55 -2.99
C ASP A 46 3.27 20.23 -3.40
N GLY A 47 2.70 19.14 -2.94
CA GLY A 47 1.32 18.75 -3.21
C GLY A 47 1.14 17.69 -4.29
N GLU A 48 2.19 17.29 -5.00
CA GLU A 48 2.09 16.22 -6.00
C GLU A 48 2.09 14.84 -5.36
N PHE A 49 1.42 13.89 -6.02
CA PHE A 49 1.30 12.49 -5.60
C PHE A 49 2.11 11.59 -6.51
N LEU A 50 2.71 10.55 -5.93
CA LEU A 50 3.46 9.54 -6.66
C LEU A 50 2.52 8.45 -7.15
N LEU A 51 2.53 8.19 -8.45
CA LEU A 51 1.91 7.01 -9.06
C LEU A 51 3.00 6.10 -9.58
N THR A 52 2.82 4.80 -9.41
CA THR A 52 3.75 3.79 -9.91
C THR A 52 3.04 2.89 -10.92
N LEU A 53 3.77 2.42 -11.94
CA LEU A 53 3.24 1.54 -12.97
C LEU A 53 3.67 0.11 -12.66
N ARG A 54 2.70 -0.76 -12.46
CA ARG A 54 2.94 -2.18 -12.17
C ARG A 54 3.59 -2.85 -13.37
N ASP A 55 4.53 -3.76 -13.09
CA ASP A 55 5.21 -4.54 -14.11
C ASP A 55 4.16 -5.28 -14.97
N PRO A 56 4.27 -5.18 -16.33
CA PRO A 56 3.36 -5.90 -17.23
C PRO A 56 3.40 -7.42 -17.07
N GLU A 57 4.45 -7.97 -16.44
CA GLU A 57 4.58 -9.40 -16.19
C GLU A 57 3.95 -9.87 -14.89
N LYS A 58 3.32 -8.96 -14.11
CA LYS A 58 2.64 -9.36 -12.88
C LYS A 58 1.34 -10.11 -13.18
N ASP A 59 1.01 -11.09 -12.34
CA ASP A 59 -0.19 -11.92 -12.50
C ASP A 59 -1.47 -11.13 -12.25
N VAL A 60 -1.41 -10.11 -11.38
CA VAL A 60 -2.57 -9.32 -10.95
C VAL A 60 -2.40 -7.89 -11.41
N TYR A 61 -3.37 -7.41 -12.19
CA TYR A 61 -3.41 -6.05 -12.73
C TYR A 61 -2.11 -5.62 -13.43
N PRO A 62 -1.61 -6.40 -14.41
CA PRO A 62 -0.37 -6.05 -15.12
C PRO A 62 -0.50 -4.72 -15.85
N GLY A 63 0.55 -3.89 -15.79
CA GLY A 63 0.61 -2.63 -16.51
C GLY A 63 -0.34 -1.55 -16.03
N CYS A 64 -0.93 -1.68 -14.84
CA CYS A 64 -1.83 -0.68 -14.28
C CYS A 64 -1.09 0.29 -13.35
N LEU A 65 -1.61 1.52 -13.27
CA LEU A 65 -1.14 2.51 -12.31
C LEU A 65 -1.70 2.23 -10.92
N GLU A 66 -0.88 2.47 -9.89
CA GLU A 66 -1.29 2.38 -8.49
C GLU A 66 -0.68 3.52 -7.65
N ALA A 67 -1.29 3.78 -6.50
CA ALA A 67 -0.89 4.84 -5.59
C ALA A 67 -0.49 4.22 -4.22
N SER A 68 0.71 4.19 -3.84
CA SER A 68 1.96 4.40 -4.57
C SER A 68 2.83 3.18 -4.33
N ALA A 69 2.72 2.59 -3.11
CA ALA A 69 3.42 1.40 -2.66
C ALA A 69 2.52 0.59 -1.73
N GLY A 70 2.85 -0.67 -1.51
CA GLY A 70 2.10 -1.52 -0.58
C GLY A 70 2.65 -2.93 -0.48
N GLY A 71 2.23 -3.62 0.55
CA GLY A 71 2.60 -5.01 0.79
C GLY A 71 2.16 -5.50 2.16
N SER A 72 2.39 -6.78 2.41
CA SER A 72 1.98 -7.41 3.66
C SER A 72 2.97 -7.19 4.79
N ALA A 73 2.46 -6.99 6.00
CA ALA A 73 3.29 -6.96 7.20
C ALA A 73 3.88 -8.35 7.47
N LEU A 74 5.16 -8.39 7.73
CA LEU A 74 5.86 -9.62 8.12
C LEU A 74 5.64 -9.91 9.61
N SER A 75 5.81 -11.17 10.01
CA SER A 75 5.75 -11.57 11.41
C SER A 75 6.71 -10.72 12.25
N GLY A 76 6.19 -10.17 13.34
CA GLY A 76 6.95 -9.30 14.24
C GLY A 76 6.90 -7.81 13.89
N GLU A 77 6.43 -7.45 12.72
CA GLU A 77 6.29 -6.04 12.33
C GLU A 77 4.96 -5.44 12.83
N THR A 78 5.01 -4.17 13.23
CA THR A 78 3.80 -3.36 13.34
C THR A 78 3.35 -2.92 11.93
N PRO A 79 2.08 -2.51 11.74
CA PRO A 79 1.65 -1.98 10.45
C PRO A 79 2.50 -0.80 9.97
N GLU A 80 2.88 0.11 10.88
CA GLU A 80 3.73 1.25 10.52
C GLU A 80 5.12 0.82 10.07
N GLU A 81 5.74 -0.12 10.78
CA GLU A 81 7.04 -0.66 10.39
C GLU A 81 7.00 -1.32 9.02
N ALA A 82 5.94 -2.09 8.76
CA ALA A 82 5.70 -2.71 7.46
C ALA A 82 5.52 -1.67 6.36
N ALA A 83 4.74 -0.62 6.62
CA ALA A 83 4.52 0.45 5.65
C ALA A 83 5.83 1.17 5.28
N ARG A 84 6.66 1.48 6.26
CA ARG A 84 7.96 2.12 6.04
C ARG A 84 8.90 1.23 5.24
N ARG A 85 8.94 -0.05 5.54
CA ARG A 85 9.77 -1.04 4.83
C ARG A 85 9.33 -1.18 3.37
N GLU A 86 8.04 -1.41 3.15
CA GLU A 86 7.50 -1.57 1.79
C GLU A 86 7.72 -0.31 0.94
N MET A 87 7.49 0.86 1.51
CA MET A 87 7.74 2.12 0.82
C MET A 87 9.19 2.24 0.37
N GLN A 88 10.13 1.92 1.26
CA GLN A 88 11.56 1.97 0.93
C GLN A 88 11.97 0.93 -0.10
N GLU A 89 11.47 -0.30 0.04
CA GLU A 89 11.77 -1.38 -0.92
C GLU A 89 11.24 -1.07 -2.32
N GLU A 90 10.02 -0.58 -2.42
CA GLU A 90 9.37 -0.37 -3.72
C GLU A 90 9.72 0.95 -4.38
N THR A 91 10.06 1.98 -3.61
CA THR A 91 10.30 3.33 -4.16
C THR A 91 11.65 3.94 -3.82
N GLY A 92 12.37 3.36 -2.87
CA GLY A 92 13.62 3.93 -2.35
C GLY A 92 13.42 5.17 -1.47
N LEU A 93 12.17 5.56 -1.20
CA LEU A 93 11.87 6.77 -0.45
C LEU A 93 11.64 6.48 1.03
N THR A 94 11.97 7.47 1.85
CA THR A 94 11.72 7.44 3.29
C THR A 94 10.69 8.52 3.63
N ALA A 95 9.66 8.15 4.40
CA ALA A 95 8.65 9.10 4.84
C ALA A 95 9.21 10.05 5.90
N GLY A 96 9.06 11.36 5.70
CA GLY A 96 9.27 12.34 6.76
C GLY A 96 8.14 12.28 7.78
N ARG A 97 6.90 12.08 7.29
CA ARG A 97 5.70 11.90 8.10
C ARG A 97 4.89 10.75 7.54
N LEU A 98 4.40 9.88 8.42
CA LEU A 98 3.53 8.77 8.06
C LEU A 98 2.29 8.82 8.94
N GLU A 99 1.12 8.97 8.33
CA GLU A 99 -0.16 9.08 9.02
C GLU A 99 -1.11 7.97 8.60
N LEU A 100 -1.74 7.31 9.56
CA LEU A 100 -2.80 6.35 9.27
C LEU A 100 -4.05 7.09 8.80
N ILE A 101 -4.50 6.79 7.58
CA ILE A 101 -5.73 7.31 7.01
C ILE A 101 -6.92 6.52 7.53
N GLY A 102 -6.81 5.19 7.55
CA GLY A 102 -7.88 4.31 8.00
C GLY A 102 -7.54 2.85 7.78
N THR A 103 -8.46 2.00 8.21
CA THR A 103 -8.34 0.54 8.04
C THR A 103 -9.58 -0.01 7.34
N THR A 104 -9.38 -1.03 6.52
CA THR A 104 -10.46 -1.72 5.82
C THR A 104 -10.30 -3.22 5.98
N ARG A 105 -11.33 -3.88 6.53
CA ARG A 105 -11.34 -5.34 6.63
C ARG A 105 -11.86 -5.93 5.32
N LYS A 106 -11.16 -6.94 4.81
CA LYS A 106 -11.53 -7.69 3.61
C LYS A 106 -11.66 -9.18 3.92
N PRO A 107 -12.84 -9.63 4.32
CA PRO A 107 -13.04 -11.05 4.68
C PRO A 107 -12.70 -12.02 3.55
N GLN A 108 -12.96 -11.64 2.29
CA GLN A 108 -12.71 -12.49 1.13
C GLN A 108 -11.23 -12.83 0.92
N SER A 109 -10.35 -11.87 1.22
CA SER A 109 -8.90 -12.06 1.12
C SER A 109 -8.23 -12.32 2.47
N ARG A 110 -9.01 -12.46 3.52
CA ARG A 110 -8.51 -12.65 4.90
C ARG A 110 -7.48 -11.59 5.28
N SER A 111 -7.73 -10.32 4.91
CA SER A 111 -6.80 -9.24 5.17
C SER A 111 -7.49 -8.03 5.81
N VAL A 112 -6.70 -7.29 6.57
CA VAL A 112 -7.04 -5.94 7.03
C VAL A 112 -6.04 -5.00 6.39
N ILE A 113 -6.53 -4.00 5.67
CA ILE A 113 -5.69 -3.04 4.96
C ILE A 113 -5.55 -1.80 5.82
N TYR A 114 -4.30 -1.44 6.12
CA TYR A 114 -3.92 -0.19 6.77
C TYR A 114 -3.45 0.77 5.70
N ALA A 115 -4.22 1.83 5.47
CA ALA A 115 -3.91 2.85 4.48
C ALA A 115 -3.21 4.03 5.16
N TYR A 116 -2.04 4.41 4.63
CA TYR A 116 -1.21 5.48 5.16
C TYR A 116 -1.01 6.59 4.14
N LEU A 117 -0.90 7.81 4.63
CA LEU A 117 -0.36 8.95 3.89
C LEU A 117 1.10 9.13 4.31
N ALA A 118 2.01 9.08 3.35
CA ALA A 118 3.41 9.38 3.55
C ALA A 118 3.75 10.72 2.89
N VAL A 119 4.25 11.68 3.66
CA VAL A 119 4.69 12.96 3.13
C VAL A 119 6.21 12.93 3.00
N VAL A 120 6.70 13.24 1.80
CA VAL A 120 8.13 13.24 1.47
C VAL A 120 8.58 14.61 1.01
N ASN A 121 9.87 14.88 1.17
CA ASN A 121 10.54 16.07 0.64
C ASN A 121 11.83 15.64 -0.05
N CYS A 122 11.70 14.77 -1.04
CA CYS A 122 12.82 14.20 -1.79
C CYS A 122 13.00 14.92 -3.13
N GLU A 123 14.15 14.71 -3.76
CA GLU A 123 14.28 14.97 -5.18
C GLU A 123 13.35 14.01 -5.93
N LYS A 124 12.50 14.53 -6.81
CA LYS A 124 11.47 13.72 -7.47
C LYS A 124 12.03 12.65 -8.41
N ASP A 125 13.23 12.84 -8.90
CA ASP A 125 13.93 11.86 -9.74
C ASP A 125 14.74 10.83 -8.92
N SER A 126 14.67 10.89 -7.60
CA SER A 126 15.37 9.95 -6.72
C SER A 126 14.62 8.64 -6.48
N VAL A 127 13.44 8.47 -7.06
CA VAL A 127 12.66 7.22 -6.93
C VAL A 127 13.44 6.08 -7.55
N ARG A 128 13.55 4.98 -6.79
CA ARG A 128 14.20 3.73 -7.23
C ARG A 128 13.20 2.60 -7.15
N LEU A 129 12.78 2.13 -8.31
CA LEU A 129 11.75 1.11 -8.42
C LEU A 129 12.33 -0.29 -8.13
N GLN A 130 11.53 -1.11 -7.48
CA GLN A 130 11.88 -2.51 -7.21
C GLN A 130 11.64 -3.34 -8.48
N GLU A 131 12.71 -4.03 -8.92
CA GLU A 131 12.65 -4.93 -10.08
C GLU A 131 11.60 -6.02 -9.89
N GLY A 132 10.82 -6.26 -10.94
CA GLY A 132 9.75 -7.26 -10.90
C GLY A 132 8.43 -6.78 -10.29
N GLU A 133 8.42 -5.60 -9.66
CA GLU A 133 7.21 -5.02 -9.06
C GLU A 133 6.65 -3.86 -9.87
N THR A 134 7.47 -2.86 -10.13
CA THR A 134 7.09 -1.65 -10.86
C THR A 134 8.14 -1.30 -11.91
N VAL A 135 7.72 -0.69 -13.02
CA VAL A 135 8.59 -0.38 -14.16
C VAL A 135 8.69 1.11 -14.48
N ASP A 136 7.79 1.93 -13.94
CA ASP A 136 7.79 3.37 -14.17
C ASP A 136 7.09 4.10 -13.02
N TYR A 137 7.29 5.40 -12.94
CA TYR A 137 6.61 6.25 -11.97
C TYR A 137 6.37 7.63 -12.55
N ARG A 138 5.41 8.34 -11.97
CA ARG A 138 5.17 9.75 -12.28
C ARG A 138 4.63 10.49 -11.06
N TRP A 139 4.92 11.77 -10.99
CA TRP A 139 4.33 12.68 -10.03
C TRP A 139 3.19 13.43 -10.71
N VAL A 140 2.04 13.49 -10.08
CA VAL A 140 0.87 14.19 -10.61
C VAL A 140 0.33 15.17 -9.59
N ASP A 141 -0.24 16.29 -10.06
CA ASP A 141 -0.85 17.26 -9.16
C ASP A 141 -2.16 16.72 -8.55
N ALA A 142 -2.65 17.38 -7.51
CA ALA A 142 -3.84 16.95 -6.80
C ALA A 142 -5.09 16.86 -7.69
N PRO A 143 -5.41 17.83 -8.56
CA PRO A 143 -6.56 17.70 -9.46
C PRO A 143 -6.46 16.49 -10.40
N THR A 144 -5.28 16.24 -10.96
CA THR A 144 -5.03 15.08 -11.81
C THR A 144 -5.20 13.78 -11.04
N PHE A 145 -4.62 13.70 -9.84
CA PHE A 145 -4.74 12.53 -8.98
C PHE A 145 -6.20 12.23 -8.63
N LEU A 146 -6.96 13.24 -8.23
CA LEU A 146 -8.38 13.09 -7.87
C LEU A 146 -9.25 12.63 -9.04
N ARG A 147 -8.89 12.98 -10.27
CA ARG A 147 -9.54 12.46 -11.47
C ARG A 147 -9.13 11.00 -11.71
N MET A 148 -7.84 10.72 -11.71
CA MET A 148 -7.31 9.39 -12.04
C MET A 148 -7.76 8.32 -11.05
N ILE A 149 -7.88 8.63 -9.77
CA ILE A 149 -8.27 7.65 -8.75
C ILE A 149 -9.71 7.17 -8.93
N ARG A 150 -10.50 7.86 -9.73
CA ARG A 150 -11.87 7.48 -10.07
C ARG A 150 -11.97 6.72 -11.40
N GLU A 151 -10.93 6.77 -12.22
CA GLU A 151 -10.97 6.25 -13.60
C GLU A 151 -10.07 5.04 -13.82
N GLU A 152 -8.90 5.01 -13.20
CA GLU A 152 -7.93 3.94 -13.42
C GLU A 152 -8.25 2.68 -12.60
N PRO A 153 -8.11 1.47 -13.17
CA PRO A 153 -8.62 0.23 -12.56
C PRO A 153 -8.15 -0.04 -11.13
N VAL A 154 -6.85 0.02 -10.87
CA VAL A 154 -6.31 -0.25 -9.52
C VAL A 154 -6.58 0.92 -8.59
N LEU A 155 -6.47 2.14 -9.09
CA LEU A 155 -6.75 3.35 -8.31
C LEU A 155 -8.19 3.38 -7.82
N GLN A 156 -9.16 2.94 -8.63
CA GLN A 156 -10.56 2.82 -8.21
C GLN A 156 -10.72 1.85 -7.03
N ILE A 157 -9.96 0.76 -7.00
CA ILE A 157 -9.97 -0.19 -5.89
C ILE A 157 -9.37 0.44 -4.63
N GLN A 158 -8.36 1.28 -4.79
CA GLN A 158 -7.69 1.96 -3.69
C GLN A 158 -8.48 3.17 -3.17
N TYR A 159 -9.36 3.75 -4.00
CA TYR A 159 -10.13 4.96 -3.65
C TYR A 159 -10.81 4.87 -2.28
N PRO A 160 -11.59 3.83 -1.95
CA PRO A 160 -12.25 3.76 -0.65
C PRO A 160 -11.27 3.75 0.53
N ARG A 161 -10.07 3.21 0.33
CA ARG A 161 -9.05 3.11 1.38
C ARG A 161 -8.48 4.48 1.75
N TYR A 162 -8.36 5.37 0.76
CA TYR A 162 -7.82 6.72 0.94
C TYR A 162 -8.90 7.79 1.11
N LYS A 163 -10.18 7.42 0.98
CA LYS A 163 -11.31 8.34 0.97
C LYS A 163 -11.33 9.32 2.14
N PRO A 164 -11.08 8.93 3.40
CA PRO A 164 -11.08 9.90 4.50
C PRO A 164 -10.12 11.06 4.29
N TYR A 165 -8.95 10.79 3.73
CA TYR A 165 -7.98 11.84 3.38
C TYR A 165 -8.39 12.62 2.14
N LEU A 166 -8.89 11.91 1.11
CA LEU A 166 -9.28 12.56 -0.15
C LEU A 166 -10.46 13.52 0.04
N ASP A 167 -11.38 13.21 0.93
CA ASP A 167 -12.49 14.11 1.28
C ASP A 167 -11.96 15.43 1.86
N ILE A 168 -10.93 15.38 2.70
CA ILE A 168 -10.27 16.57 3.24
C ILE A 168 -9.57 17.35 2.12
N LEU A 169 -8.87 16.65 1.23
CA LEU A 169 -8.16 17.26 0.12
C LEU A 169 -9.11 17.97 -0.85
N GLU A 170 -10.27 17.37 -1.15
CA GLU A 170 -11.29 17.97 -2.04
C GLU A 170 -11.99 19.18 -1.42
N ALA A 171 -12.04 19.26 -0.10
CA ALA A 171 -12.68 20.37 0.62
C ALA A 171 -11.80 21.63 0.72
N GLN A 172 -10.54 21.54 0.27
CA GLN A 172 -9.58 22.65 0.30
C GLN A 172 -9.68 23.57 -0.91
#